data_17969f93c6690adce16e752042bc1afd
#
_entry.id   17969f93c6690adce16e752042bc1afd
#
_cell.length_a   1.000
_cell.length_b   1.000
_cell.length_c   1.000
_cell.angle_alpha   90.00
_cell.angle_beta   90.00
_cell.angle_gamma   90.00
#
_symmetry.space_group_name_H-M   'P 1'
#
loop_
_entity.id
_entity.type
_entity.pdbx_description
1 polymer ?
#
loop_
_entity_poly.entity_id
_entity_poly.type
_entity_poly.pdbx_seq_one_letter_code
_entity_poly.pdbx_strand_id
1 'polypeptide(L)'
;VIAYELLTLNHPLIGDYVSDGEPELEEEALLGKLPWVDNEDDTTNERTTGLPTFNVIPNRLLELFRKNFEVGLNNPIERPTMAEWFDTLNLANNELLKCGYQKCNLIYPFNNNKKCPFCGHTPNKVIRIQMRRWEETESFDNQTHNIKSSFDLEPTVYDEILMDENTPKEIAAFNFLLTDIEPMESLLKVEYLEENNETKIRLTPLNGVKFYISPRQGLADGGKSILLDTPKKIRVVDSTQSDKQKYMLHLKDLSIPQRVLTID
;
A
#
# COMPACT_ATOMS: atom_id res chain seq x y z
N VAL A 1 19.52 8.94 -5.40
CA VAL A 1 20.26 8.10 -6.37
C VAL A 1 20.18 6.63 -5.93
N ILE A 2 20.84 6.22 -4.83
CA ILE A 2 20.97 4.81 -4.39
C ILE A 2 19.62 4.07 -4.39
N ALA A 3 18.54 4.66 -3.84
CA ALA A 3 17.23 4.03 -3.80
C ALA A 3 16.68 3.75 -5.22
N TYR A 4 16.88 4.66 -6.17
CA TYR A 4 16.47 4.47 -7.55
C TYR A 4 17.29 3.37 -8.22
N GLU A 5 18.60 3.36 -8.06
CA GLU A 5 19.47 2.33 -8.61
C GLU A 5 19.16 0.92 -8.08
N LEU A 6 18.88 0.79 -6.79
CA LEU A 6 18.51 -0.50 -6.20
C LEU A 6 17.17 -1.04 -6.75
N LEU A 7 16.24 -0.17 -7.12
CA LEU A 7 14.93 -0.55 -7.60
C LEU A 7 14.88 -0.75 -9.13
N THR A 8 15.69 0.00 -9.88
CA THR A 8 15.63 0.00 -11.35
C THR A 8 16.87 -0.61 -12.00
N LEU A 9 17.94 -0.80 -11.24
CA LEU A 9 19.28 -1.16 -11.73
C LEU A 9 19.89 -0.13 -12.69
N ASN A 10 19.41 1.12 -12.62
CA ASN A 10 19.82 2.21 -13.49
C ASN A 10 20.12 3.47 -12.69
N HIS A 11 21.03 4.30 -13.18
CA HIS A 11 21.29 5.61 -12.60
C HIS A 11 20.22 6.62 -13.02
N PRO A 12 19.63 7.43 -12.11
CA PRO A 12 18.53 8.33 -12.45
C PRO A 12 18.91 9.51 -13.36
N LEU A 13 20.19 9.82 -13.46
CA LEU A 13 20.70 10.93 -14.28
C LEU A 13 21.48 10.49 -15.52
N ILE A 14 21.65 9.19 -15.75
CA ILE A 14 22.39 8.65 -16.89
C ILE A 14 21.40 7.91 -17.81
N GLY A 15 20.89 8.62 -18.79
CA GLY A 15 20.04 8.08 -19.85
C GLY A 15 20.82 7.74 -21.11
N ASP A 16 20.09 7.47 -22.20
CA ASP A 16 20.71 7.06 -23.48
C ASP A 16 21.58 8.17 -24.07
N TYR A 17 21.12 9.44 -24.00
CA TYR A 17 21.89 10.59 -24.49
C TYR A 17 23.24 10.75 -23.81
N VAL A 18 23.29 10.52 -22.50
CA VAL A 18 24.55 10.59 -21.71
C VAL A 18 25.42 9.38 -21.98
N SER A 19 24.82 8.19 -22.02
CA SER A 19 25.55 6.93 -22.21
C SER A 19 26.24 6.81 -23.58
N ASP A 20 25.60 7.39 -24.60
CA ASP A 20 26.11 7.36 -25.98
C ASP A 20 26.99 8.57 -26.34
N GLY A 21 27.13 9.52 -25.41
CA GLY A 21 27.80 10.79 -25.62
C GLY A 21 29.25 10.85 -25.13
N GLU A 22 29.82 12.05 -25.15
CA GLU A 22 31.18 12.29 -24.68
C GLU A 22 31.23 12.33 -23.14
N PRO A 23 32.37 12.04 -22.51
CA PRO A 23 32.49 11.99 -21.03
C PRO A 23 32.03 13.25 -20.30
N GLU A 24 32.12 14.41 -20.94
CA GLU A 24 31.69 15.69 -20.43
C GLU A 24 30.17 15.73 -20.15
N LEU A 25 29.36 14.98 -20.92
CA LEU A 25 27.91 14.88 -20.69
C LEU A 25 27.57 14.13 -19.40
N GLU A 26 28.38 13.14 -19.05
CA GLU A 26 28.21 12.43 -17.75
C GLU A 26 28.45 13.40 -16.58
N GLU A 27 29.53 14.21 -16.66
CA GLU A 27 29.79 15.23 -15.66
C GLU A 27 28.64 16.25 -15.57
N GLU A 28 28.12 16.72 -16.70
CA GLU A 28 26.98 17.65 -16.75
C GLU A 28 25.70 17.03 -16.16
N ALA A 29 25.42 15.78 -16.47
CA ALA A 29 24.29 15.05 -15.89
C ALA A 29 24.40 14.90 -14.39
N LEU A 30 25.57 14.50 -13.89
CA LEU A 30 25.82 14.35 -12.44
C LEU A 30 25.78 15.69 -11.69
N LEU A 31 26.06 16.80 -12.38
CA LEU A 31 25.88 18.16 -11.85
C LEU A 31 24.43 18.65 -11.90
N GLY A 32 23.48 17.84 -12.40
CA GLY A 32 22.07 18.20 -12.51
C GLY A 32 21.74 19.21 -13.60
N LYS A 33 22.59 19.32 -14.63
CA LYS A 33 22.36 20.22 -15.79
C LYS A 33 21.48 19.59 -16.86
N LEU A 34 21.33 18.27 -16.84
CA LEU A 34 20.44 17.50 -17.72
C LEU A 34 19.23 17.00 -16.93
N PRO A 35 18.08 16.75 -17.60
CA PRO A 35 16.92 16.17 -16.94
C PRO A 35 17.22 14.74 -16.48
N TRP A 36 16.48 14.30 -15.46
CA TRP A 36 16.54 12.90 -15.08
C TRP A 36 15.84 11.99 -16.10
N VAL A 37 16.14 10.69 -16.06
CA VAL A 37 15.77 9.73 -17.12
C VAL A 37 14.29 9.51 -17.33
N ASP A 38 13.44 9.77 -16.33
CA ASP A 38 11.98 9.63 -16.40
C ASP A 38 11.29 11.01 -16.36
N ASN A 39 11.94 12.09 -16.79
CA ASN A 39 11.33 13.41 -16.90
C ASN A 39 10.29 13.42 -18.04
N GLU A 40 9.03 13.74 -17.73
CA GLU A 40 7.93 13.74 -18.70
C GLU A 40 7.92 15.01 -19.58
N ASP A 41 8.46 16.12 -19.08
CA ASP A 41 8.46 17.41 -19.77
C ASP A 41 9.69 17.58 -20.67
N ASP A 42 10.82 16.96 -20.31
CA ASP A 42 12.06 17.00 -21.09
C ASP A 42 12.67 15.62 -21.20
N THR A 43 12.45 14.99 -22.36
CA THR A 43 12.89 13.62 -22.67
C THR A 43 14.28 13.55 -23.28
N THR A 44 15.06 14.63 -23.26
CA THR A 44 16.41 14.68 -23.85
C THR A 44 17.31 13.57 -23.32
N ASN A 45 17.22 13.26 -22.02
CA ASN A 45 18.02 12.24 -21.36
C ASN A 45 17.19 11.00 -21.01
N GLU A 46 16.12 10.72 -21.75
CA GLU A 46 15.29 9.53 -21.49
C GLU A 46 16.06 8.23 -21.76
N ARG A 47 15.56 7.16 -21.16
CA ARG A 47 16.01 5.81 -21.45
C ARG A 47 15.00 5.11 -22.34
N THR A 48 15.40 4.71 -23.53
CA THR A 48 14.53 4.06 -24.52
C THR A 48 14.57 2.53 -24.44
N THR A 49 15.54 1.97 -23.70
CA THR A 49 15.75 0.53 -23.58
C THR A 49 15.28 0.00 -22.21
N GLY A 50 14.84 -1.26 -22.17
CA GLY A 50 14.39 -1.92 -20.95
C GLY A 50 12.89 -1.75 -20.68
N LEU A 51 12.48 -2.09 -19.47
CA LEU A 51 11.10 -1.87 -19.02
C LEU A 51 10.93 -0.44 -18.53
N PRO A 52 9.83 0.23 -18.90
CA PRO A 52 9.50 1.53 -18.34
C PRO A 52 9.45 1.49 -16.81
N THR A 53 9.99 2.52 -16.16
CA THR A 53 10.09 2.60 -14.69
C THR A 53 8.74 2.44 -14.01
N PHE A 54 7.67 2.99 -14.56
CA PHE A 54 6.30 2.87 -14.02
C PHE A 54 5.77 1.42 -14.00
N ASN A 55 6.38 0.50 -14.76
CA ASN A 55 6.01 -0.92 -14.71
C ASN A 55 6.59 -1.65 -13.50
N VAL A 56 7.64 -1.13 -12.90
CA VAL A 56 8.40 -1.79 -11.82
C VAL A 56 8.38 -1.03 -10.50
N ILE A 57 8.10 0.27 -10.54
CA ILE A 57 8.00 1.12 -9.34
C ILE A 57 6.55 1.56 -9.14
N PRO A 58 5.97 1.43 -7.92
CA PRO A 58 4.66 1.98 -7.60
C PRO A 58 4.57 3.49 -7.87
N ASN A 59 3.43 3.96 -8.39
CA ASN A 59 3.26 5.38 -8.77
C ASN A 59 3.61 6.35 -7.64
N ARG A 60 3.19 6.06 -6.39
CA ARG A 60 3.50 6.92 -5.24
C ARG A 60 5.00 7.10 -5.00
N LEU A 61 5.79 6.05 -5.27
CA LEU A 61 7.23 6.10 -5.14
C LEU A 61 7.87 6.82 -6.34
N LEU A 62 7.30 6.65 -7.53
CA LEU A 62 7.72 7.40 -8.73
C LEU A 62 7.51 8.91 -8.54
N GLU A 63 6.38 9.33 -7.96
CA GLU A 63 6.13 10.73 -7.61
C GLU A 63 7.19 11.29 -6.62
N LEU A 64 7.61 10.47 -5.67
CA LEU A 64 8.65 10.87 -4.73
C LEU A 64 10.01 11.04 -5.42
N PHE A 65 10.35 10.15 -6.36
CA PHE A 65 11.53 10.31 -7.20
C PHE A 65 11.44 11.55 -8.09
N ARG A 66 10.26 11.81 -8.69
CA ARG A 66 10.01 13.03 -9.47
C ARG A 66 10.26 14.28 -8.62
N LYS A 67 9.67 14.37 -7.44
CA LYS A 67 9.92 15.47 -6.50
C LYS A 67 11.41 15.65 -6.21
N ASN A 68 12.16 14.55 -6.06
CA ASN A 68 13.60 14.61 -5.78
C ASN A 68 14.44 15.04 -6.98
N PHE A 69 14.14 14.52 -8.20
CA PHE A 69 15.01 14.68 -9.38
C PHE A 69 14.56 15.75 -10.37
N GLU A 70 13.40 16.36 -10.18
CA GLU A 70 12.95 17.54 -10.92
C GLU A 70 13.10 18.78 -10.04
N VAL A 71 12.14 19.05 -9.18
CA VAL A 71 12.16 20.27 -8.35
C VAL A 71 13.32 20.26 -7.36
N GLY A 72 13.56 19.14 -6.71
CA GLY A 72 14.60 18.96 -5.68
C GLY A 72 16.02 18.85 -6.22
N LEU A 73 16.22 18.67 -7.54
CA LEU A 73 17.54 18.53 -8.14
C LEU A 73 18.39 19.78 -7.87
N ASN A 74 17.84 20.95 -8.18
CA ASN A 74 18.47 22.25 -8.04
C ASN A 74 18.01 23.03 -6.79
N ASN A 75 17.00 22.55 -6.07
CA ASN A 75 16.50 23.14 -4.83
C ASN A 75 16.45 22.11 -3.69
N PRO A 76 17.53 21.99 -2.88
CA PRO A 76 17.60 20.98 -1.82
C PRO A 76 16.48 21.04 -0.77
N ILE A 77 15.83 22.19 -0.58
CA ILE A 77 14.74 22.38 0.38
C ILE A 77 13.47 21.63 -0.07
N GLU A 78 13.28 21.48 -1.37
CA GLU A 78 12.14 20.79 -1.97
C GLU A 78 12.32 19.25 -2.02
N ARG A 79 13.49 18.74 -1.65
CA ARG A 79 13.72 17.31 -1.61
C ARG A 79 12.84 16.62 -0.58
N PRO A 80 12.36 15.40 -0.87
CA PRO A 80 11.62 14.63 0.11
C PRO A 80 12.40 14.42 1.41
N THR A 81 11.72 14.58 2.53
CA THR A 81 12.28 14.31 3.85
C THR A 81 12.44 12.79 4.07
N MET A 82 13.24 12.40 5.05
CA MET A 82 13.38 10.98 5.42
C MET A 82 12.05 10.38 5.93
N ALA A 83 11.19 11.18 6.53
CA ALA A 83 9.84 10.75 6.92
C ALA A 83 8.97 10.44 5.69
N GLU A 84 8.95 11.32 4.69
CA GLU A 84 8.25 11.07 3.43
C GLU A 84 8.79 9.81 2.72
N TRP A 85 10.09 9.60 2.72
CA TRP A 85 10.69 8.36 2.19
C TRP A 85 10.22 7.13 2.94
N PHE A 86 10.27 7.17 4.28
CA PHE A 86 9.85 6.05 5.12
C PHE A 86 8.38 5.69 4.87
N ASP A 87 7.49 6.67 4.91
CA ASP A 87 6.05 6.47 4.69
C ASP A 87 5.77 5.93 3.28
N THR A 88 6.35 6.57 2.26
CA THR A 88 6.11 6.20 0.86
C THR A 88 6.62 4.80 0.54
N LEU A 89 7.80 4.41 1.03
CA LEU A 89 8.34 3.06 0.81
C LEU A 89 7.47 1.98 1.46
N ASN A 90 6.98 2.22 2.69
CA ASN A 90 6.08 1.28 3.36
C ASN A 90 4.74 1.13 2.62
N LEU A 91 4.15 2.25 2.21
CA LEU A 91 2.91 2.24 1.45
C LEU A 91 3.09 1.61 0.06
N ALA A 92 4.22 1.87 -0.61
CA ALA A 92 4.55 1.26 -1.89
C ALA A 92 4.67 -0.28 -1.79
N ASN A 93 5.25 -0.79 -0.70
CA ASN A 93 5.34 -2.24 -0.46
C ASN A 93 3.96 -2.92 -0.34
N ASN A 94 2.94 -2.18 0.12
CA ASN A 94 1.57 -2.69 0.22
C ASN A 94 0.95 -3.00 -1.16
N GLU A 95 1.41 -2.33 -2.22
CA GLU A 95 0.89 -2.47 -3.59
C GLU A 95 1.57 -3.59 -4.41
N LEU A 96 2.62 -4.19 -3.87
CA LEU A 96 3.40 -5.20 -4.58
C LEU A 96 2.73 -6.58 -4.50
N LEU A 97 2.65 -7.26 -5.64
CA LEU A 97 2.28 -8.66 -5.74
C LEU A 97 3.42 -9.49 -6.34
N LYS A 98 3.51 -10.73 -5.93
CA LYS A 98 4.40 -11.72 -6.52
C LYS A 98 3.69 -12.44 -7.66
N CYS A 99 4.32 -12.52 -8.83
CA CYS A 99 3.75 -13.21 -9.97
C CYS A 99 3.54 -14.69 -9.68
N GLY A 100 2.31 -15.19 -9.89
CA GLY A 100 1.96 -16.60 -9.69
C GLY A 100 2.42 -17.53 -10.81
N TYR A 101 2.96 -16.99 -11.91
CA TYR A 101 3.51 -17.84 -12.98
C TYR A 101 4.88 -18.39 -12.57
N GLN A 102 4.96 -19.70 -12.41
CA GLN A 102 6.13 -20.40 -11.85
C GLN A 102 7.47 -20.06 -12.51
N LYS A 103 7.48 -19.78 -13.81
CA LYS A 103 8.70 -19.41 -14.55
C LYS A 103 9.09 -17.95 -14.40
N CYS A 104 8.20 -17.08 -13.94
CA CYS A 104 8.44 -15.66 -13.71
C CYS A 104 8.81 -15.40 -12.24
N ASN A 105 7.86 -15.59 -11.33
CA ASN A 105 8.04 -15.46 -9.87
C ASN A 105 8.60 -14.09 -9.41
N LEU A 106 8.51 -13.05 -10.24
CA LEU A 106 8.98 -11.70 -9.95
C LEU A 106 7.92 -10.87 -9.22
N ILE A 107 8.34 -9.84 -8.51
CA ILE A 107 7.47 -8.92 -7.78
C ILE A 107 7.20 -7.71 -8.67
N TYR A 108 5.96 -7.19 -8.65
CA TYR A 108 5.55 -6.05 -9.45
C TYR A 108 4.44 -5.23 -8.78
N PRO A 109 4.32 -3.91 -9.09
CA PRO A 109 3.25 -3.06 -8.60
C PRO A 109 1.94 -3.33 -9.35
N PHE A 110 0.98 -3.95 -8.66
CA PHE A 110 -0.30 -4.34 -9.28
C PHE A 110 -1.19 -3.13 -9.64
N ASN A 111 -1.13 -2.04 -8.87
CA ASN A 111 -1.96 -0.87 -9.14
C ASN A 111 -1.62 -0.19 -10.47
N ASN A 112 -0.34 -0.19 -10.88
CA ASN A 112 0.10 0.36 -12.15
C ASN A 112 -0.35 -0.52 -13.34
N ASN A 113 -0.21 -1.84 -13.16
CA ASN A 113 -0.49 -2.82 -14.19
C ASN A 113 -1.27 -3.98 -13.58
N LYS A 114 -2.48 -4.25 -14.06
CA LYS A 114 -3.28 -5.40 -13.61
C LYS A 114 -2.72 -6.76 -14.06
N LYS A 115 -1.57 -6.76 -14.74
CA LYS A 115 -0.84 -7.92 -15.23
C LYS A 115 0.63 -7.78 -14.84
N CYS A 116 1.29 -8.92 -14.67
CA CYS A 116 2.74 -8.94 -14.48
C CYS A 116 3.44 -8.33 -15.72
N PRO A 117 4.23 -7.26 -15.58
CA PRO A 117 4.89 -6.61 -16.72
C PRO A 117 5.98 -7.49 -17.37
N PHE A 118 6.47 -8.50 -16.65
CA PHE A 118 7.53 -9.37 -17.13
C PHE A 118 7.04 -10.54 -17.98
N CYS A 119 5.83 -11.08 -17.74
CA CYS A 119 5.32 -12.26 -18.43
C CYS A 119 3.86 -12.18 -18.86
N GLY A 120 3.15 -11.09 -18.56
CA GLY A 120 1.74 -10.90 -18.90
C GLY A 120 0.73 -11.71 -18.05
N HIS A 121 1.20 -12.45 -17.03
CA HIS A 121 0.32 -13.21 -16.16
C HIS A 121 -0.62 -12.29 -15.37
N THR A 122 -1.90 -12.67 -15.30
CA THR A 122 -2.91 -11.96 -14.52
C THR A 122 -3.24 -12.81 -13.28
N PRO A 123 -3.18 -12.27 -12.07
CA PRO A 123 -3.59 -13.00 -10.87
C PRO A 123 -5.07 -13.34 -10.92
N ASN A 124 -5.46 -14.51 -10.43
CA ASN A 124 -6.84 -14.98 -10.45
C ASN A 124 -7.74 -14.11 -9.58
N LYS A 125 -7.30 -13.78 -8.38
CA LYS A 125 -8.03 -12.96 -7.42
C LYS A 125 -7.07 -12.15 -6.57
N VAL A 126 -7.39 -10.87 -6.40
CA VAL A 126 -6.65 -9.95 -5.53
C VAL A 126 -7.57 -9.48 -4.43
N ILE A 127 -7.16 -9.68 -3.19
CA ILE A 127 -7.85 -9.21 -1.99
C ILE A 127 -7.28 -7.85 -1.63
N ARG A 128 -8.16 -6.91 -1.25
CA ARG A 128 -7.83 -5.57 -0.80
C ARG A 128 -8.12 -5.46 0.69
N ILE A 129 -7.08 -5.18 1.46
CA ILE A 129 -7.23 -4.84 2.88
C ILE A 129 -7.11 -3.33 2.95
N GLN A 130 -8.22 -2.65 3.25
CA GLN A 130 -8.27 -1.19 3.22
C GLN A 130 -8.05 -0.62 4.61
N MET A 131 -7.19 0.39 4.70
CA MET A 131 -6.96 1.16 5.92
C MET A 131 -7.94 2.31 6.00
N ARG A 132 -8.75 2.34 7.06
CA ARG A 132 -9.77 3.36 7.33
C ARG A 132 -9.66 3.86 8.76
N ARG A 133 -10.36 4.94 9.08
CA ARG A 133 -10.53 5.42 10.44
C ARG A 133 -11.90 5.00 10.98
N TRP A 134 -11.89 4.69 12.25
CA TRP A 134 -13.06 4.57 13.09
C TRP A 134 -13.11 5.80 13.99
N GLU A 135 -14.06 6.67 13.77
CA GLU A 135 -14.12 7.98 14.40
C GLU A 135 -15.50 8.27 14.98
N GLU A 136 -15.53 9.15 15.97
CA GLU A 136 -16.77 9.68 16.50
C GLU A 136 -17.39 10.63 15.49
N THR A 137 -18.65 10.39 15.18
CA THR A 137 -19.47 11.21 14.29
C THR A 137 -20.61 11.84 15.06
N GLU A 138 -20.86 13.10 14.84
CA GLU A 138 -21.99 13.82 15.42
C GLU A 138 -23.11 13.91 14.37
N SER A 139 -24.31 13.57 14.77
CA SER A 139 -25.52 13.74 13.97
C SER A 139 -26.56 14.56 14.72
N PHE A 140 -27.19 15.51 14.04
CA PHE A 140 -28.28 16.29 14.63
C PHE A 140 -29.59 15.55 14.47
N ASP A 141 -30.21 15.21 15.58
CA ASP A 141 -31.55 14.58 15.58
C ASP A 141 -32.61 15.68 15.51
N ASN A 142 -33.23 15.84 14.33
CA ASN A 142 -34.28 16.83 14.09
C ASN A 142 -35.56 16.63 14.92
N GLN A 143 -35.80 15.43 15.46
CA GLN A 143 -36.98 15.14 16.26
C GLN A 143 -36.77 15.55 17.73
N THR A 144 -35.61 15.28 18.26
CA THR A 144 -35.27 15.57 19.65
C THR A 144 -34.52 16.90 19.82
N HIS A 145 -34.09 17.54 18.75
CA HIS A 145 -33.24 18.75 18.71
C HIS A 145 -31.92 18.58 19.50
N ASN A 146 -31.41 17.35 19.59
CA ASN A 146 -30.18 17.04 20.27
C ASN A 146 -29.10 16.56 19.30
N ILE A 147 -27.84 16.81 19.66
CA ILE A 147 -26.70 16.19 19.00
C ILE A 147 -26.54 14.77 19.56
N LYS A 148 -26.56 13.77 18.67
CA LYS A 148 -26.20 12.40 18.99
C LYS A 148 -24.81 12.11 18.49
N SER A 149 -23.96 11.63 19.38
CA SER A 149 -22.65 11.13 19.06
C SER A 149 -22.69 9.63 18.86
N SER A 150 -22.10 9.17 17.78
CA SER A 150 -21.95 7.73 17.48
C SER A 150 -20.60 7.50 16.83
N PHE A 151 -20.06 6.28 16.96
CA PHE A 151 -18.86 5.90 16.23
C PHE A 151 -19.22 5.24 14.91
N ASP A 152 -18.53 5.61 13.85
CA ASP A 152 -18.73 5.03 12.51
C ASP A 152 -17.42 4.91 11.75
N LEU A 153 -17.46 4.11 10.68
CA LEU A 153 -16.33 3.92 9.77
C LEU A 153 -16.28 5.06 8.76
N GLU A 154 -15.18 5.81 8.76
CA GLU A 154 -14.97 6.85 7.77
C GLU A 154 -14.99 6.28 6.34
N PRO A 155 -15.71 6.90 5.38
CA PRO A 155 -15.76 6.42 3.99
C PRO A 155 -14.40 6.42 3.30
N THR A 156 -13.51 7.34 3.67
CA THR A 156 -12.20 7.52 3.06
C THR A 156 -11.28 6.31 3.29
N VAL A 157 -10.73 5.78 2.23
CA VAL A 157 -9.66 4.78 2.26
C VAL A 157 -8.32 5.52 2.24
N TYR A 158 -7.55 5.37 3.29
CA TYR A 158 -6.25 6.04 3.41
C TYR A 158 -5.16 5.29 2.65
N ASP A 159 -5.22 3.97 2.66
CA ASP A 159 -4.34 3.11 1.88
C ASP A 159 -4.91 1.70 1.73
N GLU A 160 -4.32 0.91 0.84
CA GLU A 160 -4.69 -0.47 0.58
C GLU A 160 -3.47 -1.38 0.64
N ILE A 161 -3.63 -2.54 1.27
CA ILE A 161 -2.68 -3.65 1.22
C ILE A 161 -3.23 -4.68 0.25
N LEU A 162 -2.48 -4.98 -0.80
CA LEU A 162 -2.87 -5.94 -1.82
C LEU A 162 -2.25 -7.30 -1.53
N MET A 163 -3.04 -8.36 -1.68
CA MET A 163 -2.58 -9.74 -1.53
C MET A 163 -3.29 -10.67 -2.49
N ASP A 164 -2.65 -11.77 -2.80
CA ASP A 164 -3.21 -12.90 -3.54
C ASP A 164 -2.68 -14.23 -2.96
N GLU A 165 -2.96 -15.34 -3.63
CA GLU A 165 -2.49 -16.67 -3.22
C GLU A 165 -0.96 -16.82 -3.15
N ASN A 166 -0.22 -15.99 -3.90
CA ASN A 166 1.25 -16.02 -4.00
C ASN A 166 1.93 -14.96 -3.13
N THR A 167 1.15 -14.04 -2.55
CA THR A 167 1.67 -12.88 -1.82
C THR A 167 1.00 -12.77 -0.44
N PRO A 168 1.37 -13.62 0.53
CA PRO A 168 0.95 -13.39 1.91
C PRO A 168 1.51 -12.05 2.40
N LYS A 169 0.79 -11.39 3.30
CA LYS A 169 1.20 -10.09 3.86
C LYS A 169 1.39 -10.18 5.37
N GLU A 170 2.40 -9.47 5.84
CA GLU A 170 2.54 -9.12 7.24
C GLU A 170 2.19 -7.66 7.43
N ILE A 171 1.28 -7.38 8.35
CA ILE A 171 0.79 -6.04 8.63
C ILE A 171 1.52 -5.54 9.88
N ALA A 172 2.25 -4.45 9.70
CA ALA A 172 3.10 -3.88 10.73
C ALA A 172 2.35 -2.83 11.60
N ALA A 173 2.93 -2.46 12.72
CA ALA A 173 2.45 -1.43 13.64
C ALA A 173 2.21 -0.09 12.93
N PHE A 174 3.05 0.26 11.95
CA PHE A 174 2.90 1.43 11.10
C PHE A 174 1.49 1.54 10.46
N ASN A 175 0.92 0.42 10.00
CA ASN A 175 -0.38 0.41 9.35
C ASN A 175 -1.53 0.79 10.31
N PHE A 176 -1.32 0.65 11.62
CA PHE A 176 -2.27 1.03 12.68
C PHE A 176 -1.94 2.37 13.34
N LEU A 177 -0.87 3.06 12.92
CA LEU A 177 -0.34 4.29 13.54
C LEU A 177 -0.05 4.14 15.03
N LEU A 178 0.50 3.01 15.43
CA LEU A 178 0.94 2.80 16.80
C LEU A 178 2.27 3.51 17.02
N THR A 179 2.39 4.19 18.16
CA THR A 179 3.57 4.99 18.52
C THR A 179 4.40 4.38 19.65
N ASP A 180 3.86 3.37 20.31
CA ASP A 180 4.45 2.66 21.45
C ASP A 180 5.10 1.32 21.04
N ILE A 181 5.08 1.00 19.75
CA ILE A 181 5.67 -0.19 19.16
C ILE A 181 6.58 0.24 17.99
N GLU A 182 7.64 -0.51 17.74
CA GLU A 182 8.50 -0.28 16.58
C GLU A 182 7.66 -0.29 15.29
N PRO A 183 7.74 0.76 14.44
CA PRO A 183 6.85 0.91 13.30
C PRO A 183 6.81 -0.28 12.35
N MET A 184 7.95 -0.97 12.18
CA MET A 184 8.09 -2.13 11.29
C MET A 184 7.83 -3.47 11.97
N GLU A 185 7.46 -3.48 13.27
CA GLU A 185 7.11 -4.72 13.96
C GLU A 185 5.85 -5.33 13.35
N SER A 186 5.96 -6.56 12.88
CA SER A 186 4.83 -7.31 12.30
C SER A 186 3.85 -7.73 13.40
N LEU A 187 2.61 -7.30 13.30
CA LEU A 187 1.56 -7.57 14.28
C LEU A 187 0.57 -8.64 13.84
N LEU A 188 0.36 -8.78 12.53
CA LEU A 188 -0.62 -9.68 11.95
C LEU A 188 -0.11 -10.26 10.64
N LYS A 189 -0.12 -11.58 10.51
CA LYS A 189 0.09 -12.26 9.24
C LYS A 189 -1.25 -12.59 8.59
N VAL A 190 -1.37 -12.28 7.30
CA VAL A 190 -2.56 -12.56 6.48
C VAL A 190 -2.16 -13.46 5.32
N GLU A 191 -2.86 -14.60 5.18
CA GLU A 191 -2.59 -15.59 4.15
C GLU A 191 -3.88 -15.91 3.39
N TYR A 192 -3.79 -15.99 2.06
CA TYR A 192 -4.88 -16.40 1.20
C TYR A 192 -5.13 -17.90 1.30
N LEU A 193 -6.39 -18.31 1.28
CA LEU A 193 -6.82 -19.70 1.27
C LEU A 193 -7.99 -19.88 0.30
N GLU A 194 -7.97 -20.96 -0.47
CA GLU A 194 -9.11 -21.43 -1.25
C GLU A 194 -9.60 -22.75 -0.64
N GLU A 195 -10.81 -22.76 -0.09
CA GLU A 195 -11.39 -23.96 0.52
C GLU A 195 -12.85 -24.10 0.07
N ASN A 196 -13.21 -25.24 -0.50
CA ASN A 196 -14.57 -25.55 -0.99
C ASN A 196 -15.13 -24.52 -1.97
N ASN A 197 -14.31 -24.00 -2.89
CA ASN A 197 -14.64 -22.93 -3.82
C ASN A 197 -15.02 -21.59 -3.13
N GLU A 198 -14.60 -21.41 -1.90
CA GLU A 198 -14.73 -20.17 -1.17
C GLU A 198 -13.36 -19.56 -0.91
N THR A 199 -13.24 -18.27 -1.20
CA THR A 199 -12.05 -17.51 -0.82
C THR A 199 -12.11 -17.18 0.66
N LYS A 200 -11.07 -17.55 1.36
CA LYS A 200 -10.86 -17.24 2.79
C LYS A 200 -9.50 -16.60 2.99
N ILE A 201 -9.36 -15.92 4.10
CA ILE A 201 -8.04 -15.51 4.60
C ILE A 201 -7.82 -16.11 5.98
N ARG A 202 -6.58 -16.50 6.25
CA ARG A 202 -6.13 -16.83 7.59
C ARG A 202 -5.48 -15.61 8.20
N LEU A 203 -5.95 -15.21 9.36
CA LEU A 203 -5.41 -14.15 10.19
C LEU A 203 -4.65 -14.77 11.35
N THR A 204 -3.38 -14.48 11.46
CA THR A 204 -2.50 -14.99 12.53
C THR A 204 -1.90 -13.82 13.29
N PRO A 205 -2.34 -13.54 14.51
CA PRO A 205 -1.70 -12.53 15.37
C PRO A 205 -0.25 -12.92 15.64
N LEU A 206 0.62 -11.93 15.65
CA LEU A 206 2.05 -12.06 15.91
C LEU A 206 2.41 -11.33 17.22
N ASN A 207 3.54 -11.68 17.80
CA ASN A 207 4.14 -10.99 18.94
C ASN A 207 3.19 -10.81 20.17
N GLY A 208 2.21 -11.72 20.33
CA GLY A 208 1.25 -11.67 21.44
C GLY A 208 0.21 -10.56 21.34
N VAL A 209 0.13 -9.86 20.22
CA VAL A 209 -0.87 -8.81 19.99
C VAL A 209 -2.25 -9.44 19.84
N LYS A 210 -3.24 -8.80 20.44
CA LYS A 210 -4.65 -9.20 20.37
C LYS A 210 -5.41 -8.24 19.47
N PHE A 211 -6.13 -8.79 18.52
CA PHE A 211 -7.04 -8.04 17.66
C PHE A 211 -8.48 -8.39 17.99
N TYR A 212 -9.39 -7.57 17.49
CA TYR A 212 -10.81 -7.86 17.47
C TYR A 212 -11.30 -7.88 16.02
N ILE A 213 -12.23 -8.80 15.73
CA ILE A 213 -12.92 -8.89 14.46
C ILE A 213 -14.37 -8.51 14.72
N SER A 214 -14.84 -7.48 14.05
CA SER A 214 -16.23 -7.02 14.15
C SER A 214 -16.90 -7.03 12.78
N PRO A 215 -18.20 -7.37 12.68
CA PRO A 215 -18.94 -7.18 11.43
C PRO A 215 -19.02 -5.67 11.11
N ARG A 216 -18.86 -5.32 9.83
CA ARG A 216 -18.87 -3.92 9.36
C ARG A 216 -20.26 -3.27 9.51
N GLN A 217 -21.31 -4.05 9.33
CA GLN A 217 -22.69 -3.65 9.65
C GLN A 217 -23.20 -4.40 10.88
N GLY A 218 -23.86 -3.69 11.77
CA GLY A 218 -24.52 -4.30 12.93
C GLY A 218 -23.83 -4.05 14.27
N LEU A 219 -22.83 -3.16 14.33
CA LEU A 219 -22.37 -2.65 15.63
C LEU A 219 -23.48 -1.85 16.33
N ALA A 220 -24.32 -1.16 15.55
CA ALA A 220 -25.55 -0.50 16.03
C ALA A 220 -26.61 -1.51 16.53
N ASP A 221 -26.60 -2.75 16.00
CA ASP A 221 -27.55 -3.82 16.35
C ASP A 221 -27.00 -4.81 17.39
N GLY A 222 -25.91 -4.44 18.10
CA GLY A 222 -25.32 -5.28 19.14
C GLY A 222 -24.43 -6.42 18.63
N GLY A 223 -23.89 -6.30 17.41
CA GLY A 223 -22.91 -7.24 16.88
C GLY A 223 -21.68 -7.34 17.78
N LYS A 224 -21.35 -8.56 18.24
CA LYS A 224 -20.22 -8.79 19.16
C LYS A 224 -18.92 -8.87 18.40
N SER A 225 -17.92 -8.14 18.89
CA SER A 225 -16.53 -8.31 18.49
C SER A 225 -16.01 -9.68 18.92
N ILE A 226 -15.29 -10.34 18.04
CA ILE A 226 -14.64 -11.63 18.30
C ILE A 226 -13.16 -11.38 18.56
N LEU A 227 -12.66 -11.84 19.69
CA LEU A 227 -11.23 -11.79 20.01
C LEU A 227 -10.44 -12.68 19.04
N LEU A 228 -9.39 -12.11 18.46
CA LEU A 228 -8.40 -12.77 17.63
C LEU A 228 -7.06 -12.78 18.37
N ASP A 229 -6.81 -13.84 19.11
CA ASP A 229 -5.56 -14.11 19.85
C ASP A 229 -4.88 -15.40 19.38
N THR A 230 -5.55 -16.15 18.52
CA THR A 230 -5.09 -17.38 17.86
C THR A 230 -5.45 -17.33 16.37
N PRO A 231 -4.81 -18.11 15.50
CA PRO A 231 -5.12 -18.11 14.08
C PRO A 231 -6.58 -18.40 13.79
N LYS A 232 -7.22 -17.53 13.00
CA LYS A 232 -8.63 -17.68 12.56
C LYS A 232 -8.74 -17.56 11.06
N LYS A 233 -9.69 -18.29 10.49
CA LYS A 233 -10.08 -18.18 9.09
C LYS A 233 -11.36 -17.37 9.00
N ILE A 234 -11.38 -16.38 8.10
CA ILE A 234 -12.58 -15.63 7.76
C ILE A 234 -12.83 -15.74 6.25
N ARG A 235 -14.11 -15.74 5.87
CA ARG A 235 -14.52 -15.72 4.46
C ARG A 235 -14.36 -14.30 3.91
N VAL A 236 -13.78 -14.19 2.72
CA VAL A 236 -13.77 -12.94 1.95
C VAL A 236 -15.00 -12.93 1.07
N VAL A 237 -15.76 -11.85 1.18
CA VAL A 237 -17.00 -11.68 0.43
C VAL A 237 -16.77 -10.64 -0.65
N ASP A 238 -17.23 -10.92 -1.87
CA ASP A 238 -17.11 -10.01 -2.99
C ASP A 238 -17.79 -8.66 -2.68
N SER A 239 -17.21 -7.57 -3.17
CA SER A 239 -17.70 -6.20 -2.99
C SER A 239 -19.15 -5.99 -3.46
N THR A 240 -19.65 -6.87 -4.33
CA THR A 240 -21.03 -6.87 -4.82
C THR A 240 -22.06 -7.43 -3.83
N GLN A 241 -21.61 -8.10 -2.76
CA GLN A 241 -22.51 -8.69 -1.75
C GLN A 241 -22.74 -7.72 -0.59
N SER A 242 -23.86 -7.91 0.12
CA SER A 242 -24.29 -6.99 1.17
C SER A 242 -23.21 -6.85 2.29
N ASP A 243 -23.06 -5.64 2.84
CA ASP A 243 -22.10 -5.30 3.90
C ASP A 243 -22.23 -6.14 5.19
N LYS A 244 -23.31 -6.93 5.34
CA LYS A 244 -23.55 -7.80 6.51
C LYS A 244 -22.52 -8.90 6.73
N GLN A 245 -21.69 -9.19 5.70
CA GLN A 245 -20.64 -10.23 5.78
C GLN A 245 -19.23 -9.67 5.72
N LYS A 246 -19.08 -8.35 5.73
CA LYS A 246 -17.77 -7.70 5.73
C LYS A 246 -17.26 -7.52 7.15
N TYR A 247 -15.96 -7.69 7.32
CA TYR A 247 -15.31 -7.62 8.63
C TYR A 247 -14.39 -6.42 8.73
N MET A 248 -14.25 -5.94 9.96
CA MET A 248 -13.32 -4.92 10.36
C MET A 248 -12.40 -5.49 11.46
N LEU A 249 -11.10 -5.31 11.29
CA LEU A 249 -10.10 -5.64 12.31
C LEU A 249 -9.67 -4.38 13.03
N HIS A 250 -9.61 -4.44 14.33
CA HIS A 250 -9.22 -3.33 15.19
C HIS A 250 -8.47 -3.81 16.46
N LEU A 251 -7.73 -2.90 17.08
CA LEU A 251 -6.87 -3.21 18.21
C LEU A 251 -7.49 -2.78 19.56
N LYS A 252 -8.29 -1.72 19.55
CA LYS A 252 -8.89 -1.13 20.76
C LYS A 252 -10.40 -1.30 20.74
N ASP A 253 -11.04 -0.99 21.86
CA ASP A 253 -12.49 -0.90 21.93
C ASP A 253 -13.04 0.11 20.89
N LEU A 254 -14.22 -0.16 20.36
CA LEU A 254 -14.83 0.69 19.34
C LEU A 254 -15.47 1.99 19.91
N SER A 255 -15.35 2.23 21.19
CA SER A 255 -15.63 3.54 21.81
C SER A 255 -14.46 4.52 21.72
N ILE A 256 -13.36 4.14 21.06
CA ILE A 256 -12.14 4.93 20.93
C ILE A 256 -11.81 5.12 19.45
N PRO A 257 -11.52 6.37 19.01
CA PRO A 257 -11.01 6.60 17.65
C PRO A 257 -9.74 5.81 17.39
N GLN A 258 -9.68 5.15 16.21
CA GLN A 258 -8.52 4.32 15.86
C GLN A 258 -8.47 4.05 14.37
N ARG A 259 -7.29 3.64 13.89
CA ARG A 259 -7.17 3.07 12.56
C ARG A 259 -7.63 1.62 12.57
N VAL A 260 -8.39 1.23 11.56
CA VAL A 260 -8.94 -0.11 11.39
C VAL A 260 -8.66 -0.64 9.99
N LEU A 261 -8.68 -1.95 9.84
CA LEU A 261 -8.53 -2.62 8.56
C LEU A 261 -9.86 -3.24 8.16
N THR A 262 -10.33 -2.94 6.96
CA THR A 262 -11.48 -3.60 6.34
C THR A 262 -11.02 -4.52 5.22
N ILE A 263 -11.68 -5.65 5.03
CA ILE A 263 -11.31 -6.66 4.05
C ILE A 263 -12.42 -6.74 3.02
N ASP A 264 -12.05 -6.48 1.76
CA ASP A 264 -12.94 -6.49 0.60
C ASP A 264 -12.43 -7.43 -0.51
#